data_9cf7e57f897e678b655e8b4fdfb8e8d5
#
_entry.id   9cf7e57f897e678b655e8b4fdfb8e8d5
#
_cell.length_a   1.000
_cell.length_b   1.000
_cell.length_c   1.000
_cell.angle_alpha   90.00
_cell.angle_beta   90.00
_cell.angle_gamma   90.00
#
_symmetry.space_group_name_H-M   'P 1'
#
loop_
_entity.id
_entity.type
_entity.pdbx_description
1 polymer ?
#
loop_
_entity_poly.entity_id
_entity_poly.type
_entity_poly.pdbx_seq_one_letter_code
_entity_poly.pdbx_strand_id
1 'polypeptide(L)'
;MKEIILITTRGCQGCAIMKHSIEEALRFTKKEGIYFKYYDIAAADDNIKGLHLHDFPTVIFKRDGRITRKEVGTRPYIVVLRWIDIDFK
;
A
#
# COMPACT_ATOMS: atom_id res chain seq x y z
N MET A 1 -11.61 5.79 8.34
CA MET A 1 -10.97 6.00 7.04
C MET A 1 -10.11 4.79 6.69
N LYS A 2 -10.24 4.29 5.49
CA LYS A 2 -9.48 3.14 4.98
C LYS A 2 -8.44 3.66 4.00
N GLU A 3 -7.16 3.35 4.24
CA GLU A 3 -6.08 3.86 3.40
C GLU A 3 -5.12 2.75 3.00
N ILE A 4 -4.69 2.79 1.75
CA ILE A 4 -3.58 1.98 1.24
C ILE A 4 -2.51 2.96 0.78
N ILE A 5 -1.32 2.81 1.32
CA ILE A 5 -0.19 3.68 1.02
C ILE A 5 0.93 2.84 0.41
N LEU A 6 1.30 3.17 -0.82
CA LEU A 6 2.43 2.52 -1.49
C LEU A 6 3.62 3.47 -1.43
N ILE A 7 4.68 3.02 -0.80
CA ILE A 7 5.91 3.78 -0.69
C ILE A 7 6.91 3.23 -1.70
N THR A 8 7.40 4.11 -2.56
CA THR A 8 8.35 3.75 -3.62
C THR A 8 9.69 4.39 -3.37
N THR A 9 10.68 3.99 -4.16
CA THR A 9 11.98 4.63 -4.16
C THR A 9 12.50 4.68 -5.59
N ARG A 10 13.50 5.52 -5.84
CA ARG A 10 14.10 5.64 -7.16
C ARG A 10 14.73 4.31 -7.57
N GLY A 11 14.52 3.91 -8.83
CA GLY A 11 15.10 2.68 -9.37
C GLY A 11 14.39 1.41 -8.95
N CYS A 12 13.24 1.50 -8.35
CA CYS A 12 12.47 0.35 -7.88
C CYS A 12 11.66 -0.28 -9.02
N GLN A 13 12.12 -1.40 -9.54
CA GLN A 13 11.42 -2.08 -10.63
C GLN A 13 10.06 -2.66 -10.18
N GLY A 14 9.99 -3.14 -8.96
CA GLY A 14 8.76 -3.73 -8.43
C GLY A 14 7.69 -2.71 -8.06
N CYS A 15 8.04 -1.43 -7.95
CA CYS A 15 7.09 -0.41 -7.51
C CYS A 15 5.95 -0.20 -8.51
N ALA A 16 6.25 -0.17 -9.81
CA ALA A 16 5.24 -0.04 -10.84
C ALA A 16 4.34 -1.28 -10.87
N ILE A 17 4.93 -2.46 -10.69
CA ILE A 17 4.19 -3.72 -10.65
C ILE A 17 3.22 -3.71 -9.48
N MET A 18 3.69 -3.31 -8.30
CA MET A 18 2.85 -3.30 -7.11
C MET A 18 1.74 -2.25 -7.20
N LYS A 19 2.04 -1.09 -7.78
CA LYS A 19 1.02 -0.06 -8.02
C LYS A 19 -0.10 -0.64 -8.88
N HIS A 20 0.26 -1.34 -9.95
CA HIS A 20 -0.73 -1.96 -10.83
C HIS A 20 -1.56 -3.02 -10.08
N SER A 21 -0.91 -3.85 -9.26
CA SER A 21 -1.62 -4.86 -8.45
C SER A 21 -2.64 -4.22 -7.51
N ILE A 22 -2.28 -3.12 -6.87
CA ILE A 22 -3.20 -2.40 -5.97
C ILE A 22 -4.36 -1.81 -6.77
N GLU A 23 -4.08 -1.18 -7.91
CA GLU A 23 -5.11 -0.60 -8.76
C GLU A 23 -6.10 -1.66 -9.25
N GLU A 24 -5.59 -2.82 -9.65
CA GLU A 24 -6.44 -3.93 -10.07
C GLU A 24 -7.31 -4.43 -8.90
N ALA A 25 -6.73 -4.59 -7.73
CA ALA A 25 -7.49 -5.02 -6.55
C ALA A 25 -8.59 -4.02 -6.23
N LEU A 26 -8.31 -2.72 -6.35
CA LEU A 26 -9.31 -1.69 -6.09
C LEU A 26 -10.45 -1.70 -7.10
N ARG A 27 -10.18 -2.16 -8.33
CA ARG A 27 -11.25 -2.31 -9.34
C ARG A 27 -12.19 -3.45 -9.03
N PHE A 28 -11.69 -4.50 -8.41
CA PHE A 28 -12.48 -5.71 -8.16
C PHE A 28 -13.06 -5.79 -6.75
N THR A 29 -12.55 -5.00 -5.80
CA THR A 29 -13.06 -5.05 -4.44
C THR A 29 -14.50 -4.53 -4.37
N LYS A 30 -15.27 -5.12 -3.46
CA LYS A 30 -16.61 -4.63 -3.13
C LYS A 30 -16.59 -3.65 -1.97
N LYS A 31 -15.43 -3.45 -1.35
CA LYS A 31 -15.30 -2.48 -0.26
C LYS A 31 -15.21 -1.07 -0.85
N GLU A 32 -15.85 -0.13 -0.17
CA GLU A 32 -15.90 1.26 -0.60
C GLU A 32 -15.13 2.16 0.35
N GLY A 33 -14.85 3.37 -0.10
CA GLY A 33 -14.22 4.39 0.74
C GLY A 33 -12.76 4.15 1.01
N ILE A 34 -12.06 3.46 0.11
CA ILE A 34 -10.62 3.21 0.25
C ILE A 34 -9.85 4.30 -0.46
N TYR A 35 -8.97 5.00 0.28
CA TYR A 35 -8.06 5.98 -0.30
C TYR A 35 -6.75 5.31 -0.63
N PHE A 36 -6.29 5.46 -1.87
CA PHE A 36 -5.01 4.95 -2.32
C PHE A 36 -4.07 6.12 -2.59
N LYS A 37 -2.91 6.08 -1.93
CA LYS A 37 -1.83 7.06 -2.11
C LYS A 37 -0.56 6.33 -2.49
N TYR A 38 0.26 6.96 -3.33
CA TYR A 38 1.59 6.44 -3.61
C TYR A 38 2.55 7.60 -3.76
N TYR A 39 3.75 7.46 -3.22
CA TYR A 39 4.78 8.49 -3.31
C TYR A 39 6.14 7.90 -2.99
N ASP A 40 7.17 8.63 -3.42
CA ASP A 40 8.56 8.28 -3.14
C ASP A 40 8.86 8.51 -1.65
N ILE A 41 9.74 7.67 -1.08
CA ILE A 41 10.11 7.79 0.33
C ILE A 41 10.69 9.17 0.66
N ALA A 42 11.34 9.82 -0.31
CA ALA A 42 11.88 11.15 -0.10
C ALA A 42 10.80 12.21 0.13
N ALA A 43 9.58 11.96 -0.35
CA ALA A 43 8.44 12.87 -0.19
C ALA A 43 7.53 12.47 0.98
N ALA A 44 7.90 11.42 1.72
CA ALA A 44 7.07 10.93 2.81
C ALA A 44 7.07 11.89 4.00
N ASP A 45 5.97 11.89 4.75
CA ASP A 45 5.89 12.67 5.98
C ASP A 45 6.69 11.99 7.11
N ASP A 46 6.76 12.68 8.24
CA ASP A 46 7.57 12.20 9.37
C ASP A 46 7.04 10.88 9.95
N ASN A 47 5.74 10.65 9.88
CA ASN A 47 5.15 9.40 10.38
C ASN A 47 5.65 8.21 9.57
N ILE A 48 5.73 8.36 8.26
CA ILE A 48 6.22 7.29 7.38
C ILE A 48 7.75 7.17 7.50
N LYS A 49 8.48 8.28 7.54
CA LYS A 49 9.93 8.25 7.71
C LYS A 49 10.33 7.61 9.03
N GLY A 50 9.52 7.80 10.07
CA GLY A 50 9.75 7.18 11.37
C GLY A 50 9.65 5.66 11.38
N LEU A 51 9.09 5.05 10.34
CA LEU A 51 9.02 3.59 10.21
C LEU A 51 10.34 2.99 9.74
N HIS A 52 11.31 3.81 9.32
CA HIS A 52 12.63 3.37 8.88
C HIS A 52 12.58 2.31 7.79
N LEU A 53 11.85 2.61 6.71
CA LEU A 53 11.69 1.68 5.60
C LEU A 53 12.99 1.56 4.81
N HIS A 54 13.40 0.33 4.52
CA HIS A 54 14.63 0.05 3.80
C HIS A 54 14.41 -0.74 2.51
N ASP A 55 13.29 -1.42 2.39
CA ASP A 55 12.97 -2.25 1.24
C ASP A 55 11.74 -1.74 0.53
N PHE A 56 11.76 -1.80 -0.80
CA PHE A 56 10.71 -1.23 -1.63
C PHE A 56 10.31 -2.20 -2.74
N PRO A 57 9.03 -2.19 -3.15
CA PRO A 57 7.95 -1.35 -2.64
C PRO A 57 7.51 -1.78 -1.24
N THR A 58 7.08 -0.83 -0.43
CA THR A 58 6.43 -1.10 0.85
C THR A 58 4.98 -0.65 0.76
N VAL A 59 4.07 -1.53 1.17
CA VAL A 59 2.64 -1.24 1.20
C VAL A 59 2.19 -1.19 2.64
N ILE A 60 1.46 -0.13 2.98
CA ILE A 60 0.93 0.07 4.32
C ILE A 60 -0.58 0.20 4.22
N PHE A 61 -1.28 -0.59 5.01
CA PHE A 61 -2.72 -0.46 5.18
C PHE A 61 -2.99 0.24 6.49
N LYS A 62 -3.87 1.23 6.46
CA LYS A 62 -4.29 1.95 7.68
C LYS A 62 -5.81 1.96 7.75
N ARG A 63 -6.30 1.83 8.97
CA ARG A 63 -7.73 1.99 9.24
C ARG A 63 -7.89 2.90 10.43
N ASP A 64 -8.58 4.01 10.22
CA ASP A 64 -8.82 5.02 11.26
C ASP A 64 -7.54 5.50 11.93
N GLY A 65 -6.50 5.71 11.11
CA GLY A 65 -5.20 6.20 11.55
C GLY A 65 -4.26 5.16 12.11
N ARG A 66 -4.69 3.89 12.19
CA ARG A 66 -3.88 2.79 12.73
C ARG A 66 -3.38 1.90 11.62
N ILE A 67 -2.10 1.55 11.67
CA ILE A 67 -1.51 0.62 10.71
C ILE A 67 -2.02 -0.78 11.02
N THR A 68 -2.68 -1.40 10.04
CA THR A 68 -3.17 -2.77 10.17
C THR A 68 -2.27 -3.76 9.45
N ARG A 69 -1.46 -3.29 8.48
CA ARG A 69 -0.60 -4.16 7.69
C ARG A 69 0.56 -3.38 7.11
N LYS A 70 1.73 -4.03 7.08
CA LYS A 70 2.91 -3.54 6.39
C LYS A 70 3.51 -4.71 5.64
N GLU A 71 3.59 -4.61 4.31
CA GLU A 71 4.12 -5.67 3.46
C GLU A 71 5.19 -5.10 2.54
N VAL A 72 6.22 -5.88 2.28
CA VAL A 72 7.33 -5.49 1.42
C VAL A 72 7.37 -6.40 0.20
N GLY A 73 7.67 -5.82 -0.95
CA GLY A 73 7.78 -6.54 -2.21
C GLY A 73 6.50 -6.53 -3.00
N THR A 74 6.52 -7.23 -4.15
CA THR A 74 5.37 -7.28 -5.05
C THR A 74 4.45 -8.44 -4.69
N ARG A 75 3.17 -8.25 -4.96
CA ARG A 75 2.16 -9.31 -4.84
C ARG A 75 1.19 -9.19 -6.01
N PRO A 76 0.62 -10.29 -6.50
CA PRO A 76 -0.44 -10.20 -7.49
C PRO A 76 -1.69 -9.58 -6.87
N TYR A 77 -2.56 -9.03 -7.73
CA TYR A 77 -3.73 -8.30 -7.26
C TYR A 77 -4.65 -9.15 -6.38
N ILE A 78 -4.69 -10.46 -6.61
CA ILE A 78 -5.57 -11.35 -5.84
C ILE A 78 -5.15 -11.40 -4.35
N VAL A 79 -3.85 -11.30 -4.07
CA VAL A 79 -3.35 -11.25 -2.70
C VAL A 79 -3.73 -9.91 -2.05
N VAL A 80 -3.56 -8.81 -2.78
CA VAL A 80 -3.95 -7.48 -2.29
C VAL A 80 -5.45 -7.44 -2.01
N LEU A 81 -6.25 -8.04 -2.89
CA LEU A 81 -7.70 -8.12 -2.72
C LEU A 81 -8.05 -8.85 -1.43
N ARG A 82 -7.34 -9.93 -1.13
CA ARG A 82 -7.54 -10.67 0.12
C ARG A 82 -7.19 -9.83 1.34
N TRP A 83 -6.11 -9.05 1.27
CA TRP A 83 -5.74 -8.13 2.35
C TRP A 83 -6.84 -7.10 2.60
N ILE A 84 -7.41 -6.57 1.52
CA ILE A 84 -8.52 -5.61 1.63
C ILE A 84 -9.70 -6.25 2.36
N ASP A 85 -10.05 -7.48 1.99
CA ASP A 85 -11.18 -8.19 2.60
C ASP A 85 -10.95 -8.46 4.09
N ILE A 86 -9.71 -8.72 4.49
CA ILE A 86 -9.36 -9.00 5.89
C ILE A 86 -9.30 -7.72 6.69
N ASP A 87 -8.59 -6.71 6.19
CA ASP A 87 -8.24 -5.52 6.96
C ASP A 87 -9.35 -4.47 6.96
N PHE A 88 -10.17 -4.43 5.92
CA PHE A 88 -11.22 -3.42 5.76
C PHE A 88 -12.63 -4.02 5.87
N LYS A 89 -12.79 -4.95 6.76
CA LYS A 89 -14.12 -5.52 7.03
C LYS A 89 -15.11 -4.46 7.48
#